data_c0815ef11b66fb603f4d3b1e91df374f
#
_entry.id   c0815ef11b66fb603f4d3b1e91df374f
#
_cell.length_a   1.000
_cell.length_b   1.000
_cell.length_c   1.000
_cell.angle_alpha   90.00
_cell.angle_beta   90.00
_cell.angle_gamma   90.00
#
_symmetry.space_group_name_H-M   'P 1'
#
loop_
_entity.id
_entity.type
_entity.pdbx_description
1 polymer ?
#
loop_
_entity_poly.entity_id
_entity_poly.type
_entity_poly.pdbx_seq_one_letter_code
_entity_poly.pdbx_strand_id
1 'polypeptide(L)'
;VPTTQAPTTVAPTEKATTVAPTEKATTVVPTTKGTDISTNPVTIGNKETSVDNTKKETSADQKVMINKAKIKVAKRKHKSAKIKVSFKKIFGVTGYQIRVSSTKKFTKKKTITKFVSKTNVKVYARKLKKAKKLYVQVRGYKIVGGKKVYGLWSGKKKVKK
;
A
#
# COMPACT_ATOMS: atom_id res chain seq x y z
N VAL A 1 27.93 5.69 -61.26
CA VAL A 1 27.65 4.63 -60.32
C VAL A 1 27.78 5.24 -58.93
N PRO A 2 26.71 5.41 -58.14
CA PRO A 2 26.81 5.93 -56.78
C PRO A 2 27.10 4.76 -55.79
N THR A 3 28.17 4.91 -55.03
CA THR A 3 28.62 4.00 -53.99
C THR A 3 27.79 4.23 -52.74
N THR A 4 27.02 3.23 -52.33
CA THR A 4 26.24 3.21 -51.09
C THR A 4 27.16 2.86 -49.91
N GLN A 5 27.33 3.77 -48.94
CA GLN A 5 27.99 3.49 -47.67
C GLN A 5 26.97 2.95 -46.66
N ALA A 6 27.31 1.83 -46.05
CA ALA A 6 26.53 1.21 -44.95
C ALA A 6 26.70 1.98 -43.64
N PRO A 7 25.67 2.06 -42.78
CA PRO A 7 25.78 2.71 -41.49
C PRO A 7 26.50 1.81 -40.47
N THR A 8 27.51 2.37 -39.83
CA THR A 8 28.27 1.76 -38.75
C THR A 8 27.43 1.79 -37.44
N THR A 9 27.04 0.61 -36.94
CA THR A 9 26.38 0.44 -35.68
C THR A 9 27.39 0.55 -34.54
N VAL A 10 27.28 1.56 -33.71
CA VAL A 10 28.05 1.72 -32.47
C VAL A 10 27.26 1.10 -31.31
N ALA A 11 27.81 0.07 -30.69
CA ALA A 11 27.24 -0.57 -29.50
C ALA A 11 27.43 0.34 -28.25
N PRO A 12 26.45 0.49 -27.40
CA PRO A 12 26.64 1.18 -26.12
C PRO A 12 27.32 0.27 -25.10
N THR A 13 28.44 0.74 -24.56
CA THR A 13 29.19 0.12 -23.47
C THR A 13 28.44 0.36 -22.17
N GLU A 14 27.90 -0.70 -21.58
CA GLU A 14 27.37 -0.70 -20.23
C GLU A 14 28.50 -0.66 -19.20
N LYS A 15 28.53 0.37 -18.39
CA LYS A 15 29.37 0.48 -17.20
C LYS A 15 28.50 0.24 -15.96
N ALA A 16 28.44 -1.00 -15.52
CA ALA A 16 27.84 -1.37 -14.26
C ALA A 16 28.75 -0.90 -13.11
N THR A 17 28.30 0.06 -12.33
CA THR A 17 28.90 0.44 -11.05
C THR A 17 28.05 -0.15 -9.93
N THR A 18 28.47 -1.30 -9.41
CA THR A 18 27.95 -1.92 -8.20
C THR A 18 28.53 -1.18 -7.00
N VAL A 19 27.71 -0.49 -6.25
CA VAL A 19 28.07 0.06 -4.94
C VAL A 19 27.36 -0.76 -3.87
N ALA A 20 28.13 -1.54 -3.11
CA ALA A 20 27.64 -2.26 -1.95
C ALA A 20 27.36 -1.30 -0.78
N PRO A 21 26.26 -1.43 -0.04
CA PRO A 21 26.05 -0.69 1.19
C PRO A 21 26.82 -1.35 2.34
N THR A 22 27.73 -0.60 2.95
CA THR A 22 28.43 -0.96 4.19
C THR A 22 27.49 -0.82 5.37
N GLU A 23 27.13 -1.92 5.98
CA GLU A 23 26.45 -1.95 7.27
C GLU A 23 27.44 -1.57 8.38
N LYS A 24 27.09 -0.56 9.16
CA LYS A 24 27.74 -0.27 10.44
C LYS A 24 26.73 -0.47 11.55
N ALA A 25 26.79 -1.67 12.15
CA ALA A 25 26.07 -1.99 13.36
C ALA A 25 26.69 -1.23 14.54
N THR A 26 25.91 -0.39 15.20
CA THR A 26 26.26 0.17 16.51
C THR A 26 25.33 -0.43 17.55
N THR A 27 25.85 -1.40 18.29
CA THR A 27 25.25 -1.99 19.48
C THR A 27 25.35 -0.99 20.62
N VAL A 28 24.25 -0.52 21.15
CA VAL A 28 24.17 0.23 22.40
C VAL A 28 23.43 -0.62 23.43
N VAL A 29 24.18 -1.07 24.44
CA VAL A 29 23.67 -1.78 25.61
C VAL A 29 23.19 -0.74 26.63
N PRO A 30 21.96 -0.79 27.14
CA PRO A 30 21.59 -0.01 28.32
C PRO A 30 21.88 -0.80 29.60
N THR A 31 22.76 -0.28 30.43
CA THR A 31 23.09 -0.74 31.78
C THR A 31 21.93 -0.41 32.72
N THR A 32 21.37 -1.44 33.35
CA THR A 32 20.46 -1.30 34.46
C THR A 32 21.20 -0.95 35.73
N LYS A 33 20.75 0.01 36.49
CA LYS A 33 21.09 0.17 37.90
C LYS A 33 19.80 0.39 38.69
N GLY A 34 19.52 -0.56 39.59
CA GLY A 34 18.37 -0.58 40.43
C GLY A 34 18.46 0.40 41.59
N THR A 35 17.33 0.68 42.19
CA THR A 35 17.23 1.04 43.61
C THR A 35 15.84 0.67 44.10
N ASP A 36 15.83 -0.23 45.08
CA ASP A 36 14.69 -0.59 45.94
C ASP A 36 14.22 0.58 46.77
N ILE A 37 12.95 0.60 47.13
CA ILE A 37 12.43 0.90 48.48
C ILE A 37 10.90 0.59 48.47
N SER A 38 10.53 -0.48 49.10
CA SER A 38 9.68 -0.78 50.25
C SER A 38 8.61 0.28 50.62
N THR A 39 7.36 -0.11 50.73
CA THR A 39 6.56 -0.43 51.90
C THR A 39 5.07 -0.59 51.57
N ASN A 40 4.51 -1.64 52.11
CA ASN A 40 3.11 -2.10 52.23
C ASN A 40 2.25 -1.23 53.19
N PRO A 41 1.05 -1.63 53.54
CA PRO A 41 -0.18 -1.99 52.80
C PRO A 41 -1.44 -1.26 53.37
N VAL A 42 -2.55 -1.24 52.62
CA VAL A 42 -3.89 -1.10 53.28
C VAL A 42 -4.89 -2.02 52.55
N THR A 43 -5.38 -2.94 53.35
CA THR A 43 -6.49 -3.87 53.12
C THR A 43 -7.83 -3.15 53.29
N ILE A 44 -8.86 -3.53 52.55
CA ILE A 44 -10.30 -3.69 52.83
C ILE A 44 -10.99 -3.72 51.44
N GLY A 45 -11.72 -4.67 51.02
CA GLY A 45 -12.72 -5.58 51.48
C GLY A 45 -13.54 -6.10 50.31
N ASN A 46 -13.83 -7.35 50.39
CA ASN A 46 -14.61 -8.25 49.55
C ASN A 46 -15.69 -7.69 48.62
N LYS A 47 -15.74 -8.19 47.35
CA LYS A 47 -16.89 -9.05 46.98
C LYS A 47 -16.53 -9.93 45.76
N GLU A 48 -16.60 -11.22 46.01
CA GLU A 48 -16.49 -12.27 45.00
C GLU A 48 -17.60 -12.16 43.97
N THR A 49 -17.24 -12.29 42.71
CA THR A 49 -18.05 -12.99 41.70
C THR A 49 -17.12 -13.67 40.75
N SER A 50 -16.96 -14.96 40.96
CA SER A 50 -16.31 -15.92 40.11
C SER A 50 -17.01 -15.95 38.76
N VAL A 51 -16.26 -15.67 37.68
CA VAL A 51 -16.52 -16.25 36.35
C VAL A 51 -15.18 -16.61 35.77
N ASP A 52 -14.89 -17.88 35.92
CA ASP A 52 -13.90 -18.62 35.17
C ASP A 52 -14.06 -18.32 33.67
N ASN A 53 -13.06 -17.73 33.06
CA ASN A 53 -12.90 -17.76 31.65
C ASN A 53 -11.41 -17.81 31.28
N THR A 54 -10.82 -18.98 31.54
CA THR A 54 -9.54 -19.38 30.96
C THR A 54 -9.66 -19.39 29.44
N LYS A 55 -9.59 -18.24 28.82
CA LYS A 55 -9.44 -18.16 27.38
C LYS A 55 -7.98 -17.87 27.09
N LYS A 56 -7.27 -18.98 26.80
CA LYS A 56 -5.98 -19.07 26.15
C LYS A 56 -5.74 -17.86 25.25
N GLU A 57 -4.93 -16.91 25.69
CA GLU A 57 -4.42 -15.85 24.84
C GLU A 57 -3.46 -16.44 23.82
N THR A 58 -4.00 -16.79 22.68
CA THR A 58 -3.20 -17.02 21.48
C THR A 58 -2.86 -15.67 20.90
N SER A 59 -1.58 -15.34 21.01
CA SER A 59 -0.89 -14.20 20.41
C SER A 59 -1.56 -13.62 19.16
N ALA A 60 -2.05 -12.37 19.32
CA ALA A 60 -1.92 -11.26 18.37
C ALA A 60 -2.30 -11.48 16.91
N ASP A 61 -3.56 -11.59 16.61
CA ASP A 61 -4.08 -10.96 15.39
C ASP A 61 -4.55 -9.52 15.74
N GLN A 62 -3.60 -8.60 15.86
CA GLN A 62 -3.94 -7.18 15.82
C GLN A 62 -4.55 -6.91 14.45
N LYS A 63 -5.87 -7.02 14.36
CA LYS A 63 -6.66 -6.67 13.19
C LYS A 63 -6.32 -5.24 12.78
N VAL A 64 -5.40 -5.11 11.83
CA VAL A 64 -4.94 -3.81 11.32
C VAL A 64 -6.13 -3.12 10.65
N MET A 65 -6.74 -2.19 11.37
CA MET A 65 -7.87 -1.41 10.86
C MET A 65 -7.36 -0.36 9.89
N ILE A 66 -7.61 -0.57 8.59
CA ILE A 66 -7.29 0.40 7.55
C ILE A 66 -8.57 1.06 7.08
N ASN A 67 -8.65 2.37 7.27
CA ASN A 67 -9.81 3.18 6.88
C ASN A 67 -10.08 3.10 5.37
N LYS A 68 -11.35 3.17 5.02
CA LYS A 68 -11.80 3.14 3.62
C LYS A 68 -11.37 4.41 2.87
N ALA A 69 -10.77 4.26 1.69
CA ALA A 69 -10.34 5.38 0.86
C ALA A 69 -11.54 6.17 0.31
N LYS A 70 -11.43 7.51 0.25
CA LYS A 70 -12.43 8.40 -0.38
C LYS A 70 -11.85 9.01 -1.66
N ILE A 71 -12.36 8.60 -2.83
CA ILE A 71 -11.91 9.10 -4.14
C ILE A 71 -12.47 10.50 -4.37
N LYS A 72 -11.58 11.49 -4.56
CA LYS A 72 -11.92 12.87 -4.91
C LYS A 72 -12.18 13.01 -6.41
N VAL A 73 -11.20 12.64 -7.22
CA VAL A 73 -11.22 12.83 -8.68
C VAL A 73 -10.91 11.53 -9.40
N ALA A 74 -11.65 11.25 -10.48
CA ALA A 74 -11.33 10.22 -11.46
C ALA A 74 -11.70 10.78 -12.85
N LYS A 75 -10.70 11.21 -13.63
CA LYS A 75 -10.91 11.85 -14.95
C LYS A 75 -9.96 11.28 -16.01
N ARG A 76 -10.36 11.26 -17.27
CA ARG A 76 -9.48 10.97 -18.41
C ARG A 76 -9.83 11.87 -19.59
N LYS A 77 -8.86 12.18 -20.47
CA LYS A 77 -9.14 12.78 -21.79
C LYS A 77 -9.79 11.73 -22.70
N HIS A 78 -10.57 12.16 -23.66
CA HIS A 78 -11.23 11.27 -24.65
C HIS A 78 -10.19 10.32 -25.28
N LYS A 79 -10.56 9.05 -25.41
CA LYS A 79 -9.70 7.98 -25.97
C LYS A 79 -8.28 7.86 -25.36
N SER A 80 -8.00 8.50 -24.22
CA SER A 80 -6.70 8.41 -23.56
C SER A 80 -6.57 7.15 -22.69
N ALA A 81 -5.37 6.56 -22.68
CA ALA A 81 -5.02 5.50 -21.75
C ALA A 81 -4.70 6.02 -20.35
N LYS A 82 -4.41 7.33 -20.21
CA LYS A 82 -4.07 7.98 -18.93
C LYS A 82 -5.33 8.36 -18.17
N ILE A 83 -5.45 7.92 -16.93
CA ILE A 83 -6.54 8.24 -16.02
C ILE A 83 -5.94 8.96 -14.81
N LYS A 84 -6.35 10.20 -14.56
CA LYS A 84 -5.98 10.95 -13.35
C LYS A 84 -6.90 10.52 -12.21
N VAL A 85 -6.31 10.01 -11.13
CA VAL A 85 -7.03 9.59 -9.92
C VAL A 85 -6.48 10.35 -8.74
N SER A 86 -7.36 10.95 -7.95
CA SER A 86 -7.02 11.62 -6.69
C SER A 86 -7.97 11.16 -5.59
N PHE A 87 -7.44 10.93 -4.39
CA PHE A 87 -8.20 10.44 -3.23
C PHE A 87 -7.65 11.02 -1.92
N LYS A 88 -8.41 10.94 -0.83
CA LYS A 88 -7.94 11.38 0.49
C LYS A 88 -6.83 10.43 1.00
N LYS A 89 -5.79 11.00 1.62
CA LYS A 89 -4.75 10.24 2.32
C LYS A 89 -5.39 9.42 3.45
N ILE A 90 -4.93 8.20 3.61
CA ILE A 90 -5.23 7.35 4.77
C ILE A 90 -3.94 7.30 5.58
N PHE A 91 -4.03 7.62 6.87
CA PHE A 91 -2.88 7.56 7.76
C PHE A 91 -2.56 6.10 8.14
N GLY A 92 -1.30 5.84 8.47
CA GLY A 92 -0.86 4.51 8.91
C GLY A 92 -0.84 3.43 7.82
N VAL A 93 -0.92 3.79 6.52
CA VAL A 93 -0.77 2.84 5.41
C VAL A 93 0.59 2.97 4.74
N THR A 94 1.13 1.86 4.27
CA THR A 94 2.38 1.82 3.49
C THR A 94 2.14 2.31 2.06
N GLY A 95 0.94 2.10 1.52
CA GLY A 95 0.62 2.52 0.17
C GLY A 95 -0.81 2.20 -0.22
N TYR A 96 -1.11 2.34 -1.50
CA TYR A 96 -2.45 2.18 -2.03
C TYR A 96 -2.47 1.23 -3.21
N GLN A 97 -3.55 0.49 -3.32
CA GLN A 97 -3.86 -0.31 -4.49
C GLN A 97 -5.05 0.31 -5.22
N ILE A 98 -4.86 0.62 -6.50
CA ILE A 98 -5.89 1.17 -7.38
C ILE A 98 -6.29 0.11 -8.38
N ARG A 99 -7.60 -0.08 -8.59
CA ARG A 99 -8.10 -0.88 -9.68
C ARG A 99 -9.01 -0.07 -10.58
N VAL A 100 -8.84 -0.26 -11.89
CA VAL A 100 -9.63 0.38 -12.93
C VAL A 100 -10.26 -0.70 -13.79
N SER A 101 -11.55 -0.60 -14.03
CA SER A 101 -12.29 -1.59 -14.84
C SER A 101 -13.24 -0.92 -15.83
N SER A 102 -13.53 -1.61 -16.93
CA SER A 102 -14.60 -1.23 -17.85
C SER A 102 -15.98 -1.66 -17.37
N THR A 103 -16.07 -2.46 -16.31
CA THR A 103 -17.33 -2.95 -15.72
C THR A 103 -17.44 -2.61 -14.25
N LYS A 104 -18.67 -2.47 -13.73
CA LYS A 104 -18.94 -2.25 -12.31
C LYS A 104 -18.56 -3.45 -11.42
N LYS A 105 -18.49 -4.67 -12.00
CA LYS A 105 -18.18 -5.92 -11.30
C LYS A 105 -16.68 -6.14 -11.09
N PHE A 106 -15.79 -5.37 -11.72
CA PHE A 106 -14.31 -5.50 -11.62
C PHE A 106 -13.79 -6.91 -11.90
N THR A 107 -14.30 -7.54 -12.97
CA THR A 107 -13.84 -8.88 -13.41
C THR A 107 -12.37 -8.85 -13.80
N LYS A 108 -11.60 -9.92 -13.52
CA LYS A 108 -10.15 -10.01 -13.76
C LYS A 108 -9.76 -9.62 -15.20
N LYS A 109 -10.46 -10.15 -16.21
CA LYS A 109 -10.18 -9.88 -17.65
C LYS A 109 -10.37 -8.41 -18.04
N LYS A 110 -11.26 -7.66 -17.36
CA LYS A 110 -11.63 -6.27 -17.67
C LYS A 110 -11.12 -5.25 -16.63
N THR A 111 -10.18 -5.65 -15.78
CA THR A 111 -9.64 -4.82 -14.69
C THR A 111 -8.13 -4.74 -14.75
N ILE A 112 -7.60 -3.55 -14.49
CA ILE A 112 -6.18 -3.30 -14.31
C ILE A 112 -5.96 -2.85 -12.88
N THR A 113 -4.96 -3.42 -12.22
CA THR A 113 -4.57 -3.10 -10.85
C THR A 113 -3.18 -2.49 -10.83
N LYS A 114 -2.97 -1.44 -10.04
CA LYS A 114 -1.69 -0.76 -9.83
C LYS A 114 -1.49 -0.44 -8.36
N PHE A 115 -0.23 -0.54 -7.90
CA PHE A 115 0.20 -0.08 -6.59
C PHE A 115 0.80 1.30 -6.71
N VAL A 116 0.54 2.16 -5.74
CA VAL A 116 1.02 3.55 -5.71
C VAL A 116 1.23 4.00 -4.27
N SER A 117 2.17 4.94 -4.06
CA SER A 117 2.41 5.58 -2.75
C SER A 117 1.74 6.95 -2.63
N LYS A 118 1.54 7.64 -3.76
CA LYS A 118 0.97 8.98 -3.82
C LYS A 118 -0.56 8.95 -3.96
N THR A 119 -1.23 9.99 -3.45
CA THR A 119 -2.71 10.14 -3.48
C THR A 119 -3.24 10.84 -4.73
N ASN A 120 -2.35 11.44 -5.53
CA ASN A 120 -2.68 12.05 -6.81
C ASN A 120 -1.80 11.40 -7.89
N VAL A 121 -2.39 10.53 -8.70
CA VAL A 121 -1.64 9.67 -9.61
C VAL A 121 -2.27 9.61 -11.01
N LYS A 122 -1.42 9.34 -12.00
CA LYS A 122 -1.82 9.01 -13.38
C LYS A 122 -1.71 7.50 -13.56
N VAL A 123 -2.82 6.81 -13.74
CA VAL A 123 -2.88 5.36 -13.99
C VAL A 123 -2.97 5.12 -15.49
N TYR A 124 -2.04 4.32 -16.02
CA TYR A 124 -2.04 3.94 -17.43
C TYR A 124 -2.84 2.64 -17.61
N ALA A 125 -3.92 2.72 -18.36
CA ALA A 125 -4.84 1.62 -18.60
C ALA A 125 -4.98 1.33 -20.09
N ARG A 126 -3.86 0.98 -20.78
CA ARG A 126 -3.82 0.76 -22.23
C ARG A 126 -4.88 -0.23 -22.72
N LYS A 127 -5.04 -1.37 -22.01
CA LYS A 127 -6.06 -2.37 -22.36
C LYS A 127 -7.51 -1.85 -22.30
N LEU A 128 -7.74 -0.74 -21.56
CA LEU A 128 -9.07 -0.15 -21.41
C LEU A 128 -9.24 1.16 -22.22
N LYS A 129 -8.30 1.49 -23.10
CA LYS A 129 -8.33 2.74 -23.91
C LYS A 129 -9.64 2.89 -24.70
N LYS A 130 -10.13 1.82 -25.33
CA LYS A 130 -11.36 1.79 -26.14
C LYS A 130 -12.67 1.74 -25.32
N ALA A 131 -12.59 1.51 -23.99
CA ALA A 131 -13.79 1.37 -23.18
C ALA A 131 -14.58 2.69 -23.06
N LYS A 132 -15.87 2.66 -23.34
CA LYS A 132 -16.77 3.82 -23.24
C LYS A 132 -16.97 4.27 -21.80
N LYS A 133 -17.10 3.33 -20.85
CA LYS A 133 -17.28 3.58 -19.40
C LYS A 133 -16.12 2.95 -18.63
N LEU A 134 -15.60 3.65 -17.62
CA LEU A 134 -14.56 3.15 -16.71
C LEU A 134 -14.96 3.44 -15.26
N TYR A 135 -14.57 2.53 -14.38
CA TYR A 135 -14.80 2.60 -12.94
C TYR A 135 -13.49 2.43 -12.21
N VAL A 136 -13.33 3.16 -11.12
CA VAL A 136 -12.13 3.14 -10.26
C VAL A 136 -12.53 2.80 -8.84
N GLN A 137 -11.71 2.00 -8.17
CA GLN A 137 -11.70 1.82 -6.73
C GLN A 137 -10.26 1.88 -6.21
N VAL A 138 -10.12 2.31 -4.95
CA VAL A 138 -8.85 2.45 -4.25
C VAL A 138 -8.98 1.79 -2.88
N ARG A 139 -7.92 1.14 -2.40
CA ARG A 139 -7.77 0.72 -1.01
C ARG A 139 -6.36 0.98 -0.51
N GLY A 140 -6.21 1.23 0.79
CA GLY A 140 -4.91 1.26 1.44
C GLY A 140 -4.40 -0.16 1.69
N TYR A 141 -3.08 -0.31 1.87
CA TYR A 141 -2.46 -1.50 2.42
C TYR A 141 -1.34 -1.12 3.38
N LYS A 142 -1.08 -1.98 4.35
CA LYS A 142 0.05 -1.91 5.27
C LYS A 142 0.89 -3.19 5.14
N ILE A 143 2.19 -3.08 5.32
CA ILE A 143 3.06 -4.25 5.41
C ILE A 143 3.20 -4.59 6.88
N VAL A 144 2.87 -5.82 7.24
CA VAL A 144 2.98 -6.36 8.59
C VAL A 144 3.64 -7.73 8.47
N GLY A 145 4.75 -7.94 9.16
CA GLY A 145 5.52 -9.18 9.06
C GLY A 145 5.90 -9.57 7.62
N GLY A 146 6.28 -8.58 6.78
CA GLY A 146 6.60 -8.80 5.36
C GLY A 146 5.40 -9.03 4.44
N LYS A 147 4.19 -9.21 4.98
CA LYS A 147 2.96 -9.47 4.21
C LYS A 147 2.12 -8.20 4.03
N LYS A 148 1.44 -8.09 2.89
CA LYS A 148 0.51 -6.96 2.62
C LYS A 148 -0.87 -7.24 3.21
N VAL A 149 -1.26 -6.47 4.21
CA VAL A 149 -2.62 -6.44 4.76
C VAL A 149 -3.41 -5.34 4.07
N TYR A 150 -4.57 -5.66 3.53
CA TYR A 150 -5.36 -4.73 2.73
C TYR A 150 -6.58 -4.24 3.48
N GLY A 151 -6.85 -2.94 3.38
CA GLY A 151 -8.11 -2.36 3.81
C GLY A 151 -9.25 -2.61 2.81
N LEU A 152 -10.45 -2.13 3.17
CA LEU A 152 -11.62 -2.22 2.34
C LEU A 152 -11.52 -1.35 1.07
N TRP A 153 -12.11 -1.81 -0.02
CA TRP A 153 -12.21 -1.02 -1.25
C TRP A 153 -13.09 0.22 -1.05
N SER A 154 -12.69 1.33 -1.65
CA SER A 154 -13.52 2.54 -1.74
C SER A 154 -14.83 2.27 -2.47
N GLY A 155 -15.76 3.20 -2.38
CA GLY A 155 -16.91 3.25 -3.28
C GLY A 155 -16.47 3.25 -4.75
N LYS A 156 -17.27 2.66 -5.63
CA LYS A 156 -17.02 2.64 -7.08
C LYS A 156 -17.22 4.06 -7.65
N LYS A 157 -16.18 4.65 -8.25
CA LYS A 157 -16.30 5.96 -8.90
C LYS A 157 -16.21 5.83 -10.42
N LYS A 158 -17.19 6.36 -11.14
CA LYS A 158 -17.17 6.45 -12.61
C LYS A 158 -16.12 7.48 -13.01
N VAL A 159 -15.29 7.14 -14.00
CA VAL A 159 -14.30 8.05 -14.58
C VAL A 159 -15.02 9.06 -15.47
N LYS A 160 -14.89 10.34 -15.17
CA LYS A 160 -15.38 11.44 -16.03
C LYS A 160 -14.45 11.60 -17.25
N LYS A 161 -15.02 11.98 -18.39
CA LYS A 161 -14.28 12.40 -19.58
C LYS A 161 -13.79 13.83 -19.44
#